data_d33ea9768e36a5726fed999f29ddfdd0
#
_entry.id   d33ea9768e36a5726fed999f29ddfdd0
#
_cell.length_a   1.000
_cell.length_b   1.000
_cell.length_c   1.000
_cell.angle_alpha   90.00
_cell.angle_beta   90.00
_cell.angle_gamma   90.00
#
_symmetry.space_group_name_H-M   'P 1'
#
loop_
_entity.id
_entity.type
_entity.pdbx_description
1 polymer ?
#
loop_
_entity_poly.entity_id
_entity_poly.type
_entity_poly.pdbx_seq_one_letter_code
_entity_poly.pdbx_strand_id
1 'polypeptide(L)'
;MKKFFLTLAMMVAFMGVVNAQGRFEVKDMDNFKLHTYYTNDPMGDAAFIVETANGLVTIDAPLLKDNWEEFSNYARELHKHIDYNIINFHEGGDPKAATMRPEGMTKFMSEGMYDSMMKGFQQNFGDKMLDRPSGPSTEIKFGETLNSNGVTYKFEQAPAGGFPGATIIIGEKIRHTHSAPNEAHITGMSAPNAAAVDVAIDDLQKALASGCELFIGSHGGAVNKAVVENQLEYLQTVQRLLKQEKTADAFVAALKKAYPGKTGEDSLPQVAANLYK
;
A
#
# COMPACT_ATOMS: atom_id res chain seq x y z
N MET A 1 4.11 -20.09 -15.24
CA MET A 1 3.69 -20.01 -13.82
C MET A 1 4.76 -20.39 -12.79
N LYS A 2 5.93 -20.95 -13.14
CA LYS A 2 6.96 -21.36 -12.14
C LYS A 2 8.07 -20.32 -11.86
N LYS A 3 8.10 -19.17 -12.55
CA LYS A 3 9.22 -18.19 -12.45
C LYS A 3 8.90 -16.96 -11.56
N PHE A 4 7.67 -16.80 -11.09
CA PHE A 4 7.27 -15.64 -10.24
C PHE A 4 7.66 -15.81 -8.76
N PHE A 5 7.97 -17.04 -8.33
CA PHE A 5 8.29 -17.34 -6.92
C PHE A 5 9.71 -16.93 -6.49
N LEU A 6 10.62 -16.66 -7.41
CA LEU A 6 12.02 -16.44 -7.05
C LEU A 6 12.30 -15.00 -6.58
N THR A 7 11.46 -14.05 -6.91
CA THR A 7 11.70 -12.62 -6.59
C THR A 7 11.18 -12.24 -5.19
N LEU A 8 10.19 -12.95 -4.67
CA LEU A 8 9.67 -12.70 -3.32
C LEU A 8 10.57 -13.28 -2.20
N ALA A 9 11.38 -14.30 -2.53
CA ALA A 9 12.27 -14.96 -1.58
C ALA A 9 13.53 -14.15 -1.21
N MET A 10 13.88 -13.11 -1.95
CA MET A 10 15.10 -12.31 -1.69
C MET A 10 14.93 -11.18 -0.66
N MET A 11 13.72 -10.87 -0.22
CA MET A 11 13.50 -9.82 0.79
C MET A 11 13.68 -10.27 2.26
N VAL A 12 13.95 -11.53 2.54
CA VAL A 12 13.88 -12.08 3.91
C VAL A 12 15.24 -12.32 4.56
N ALA A 13 16.34 -11.83 4.03
CA ALA A 13 17.68 -12.10 4.58
C ALA A 13 18.18 -11.10 5.66
N PHE A 14 17.33 -10.25 6.21
CA PHE A 14 17.71 -9.39 7.34
C PHE A 14 16.93 -9.73 8.60
N MET A 15 17.30 -10.82 9.29
CA MET A 15 16.87 -11.04 10.67
C MET A 15 17.77 -10.26 11.63
N GLY A 16 17.60 -8.95 11.69
CA GLY A 16 17.93 -8.18 12.89
C GLY A 16 16.76 -8.26 13.85
N VAL A 17 17.02 -8.31 15.15
CA VAL A 17 15.98 -8.09 16.18
C VAL A 17 15.46 -6.67 15.97
N VAL A 18 14.35 -6.53 15.27
CA VAL A 18 13.68 -5.25 15.12
C VAL A 18 12.83 -5.08 16.39
N ASN A 19 13.28 -4.24 17.30
CA ASN A 19 12.35 -3.62 18.25
C ASN A 19 11.43 -2.75 17.39
N ALA A 20 10.19 -3.13 17.23
CA ALA A 20 9.18 -2.31 16.62
C ALA A 20 9.06 -1.03 17.43
N GLN A 21 9.69 0.04 16.97
CA GLN A 21 9.41 1.41 17.37
C GLN A 21 8.93 2.11 16.13
N GLY A 22 7.64 1.96 15.88
CA GLY A 22 6.98 2.71 14.84
C GLY A 22 6.82 4.18 15.22
N ARG A 23 6.37 4.99 14.31
CA ARG A 23 6.09 6.42 14.57
C ARG A 23 4.71 6.78 14.06
N PHE A 24 4.04 7.65 14.79
CA PHE A 24 2.77 8.24 14.36
C PHE A 24 2.97 9.65 13.81
N GLU A 25 2.28 9.94 12.74
CA GLU A 25 2.07 11.30 12.22
C GLU A 25 0.58 11.60 12.18
N VAL A 26 0.19 12.79 12.60
CA VAL A 26 -1.22 13.20 12.63
C VAL A 26 -1.42 14.38 11.69
N LYS A 27 -2.41 14.26 10.80
CA LYS A 27 -2.81 15.33 9.91
C LYS A 27 -4.28 15.68 10.14
N ASP A 28 -4.54 16.96 10.37
CA ASP A 28 -5.92 17.50 10.44
C ASP A 28 -6.49 17.62 9.04
N MET A 29 -7.72 17.10 8.86
CA MET A 29 -8.44 17.06 7.59
C MET A 29 -9.79 17.81 7.73
N ASP A 30 -9.87 18.83 8.57
CA ASP A 30 -11.01 19.66 8.95
C ASP A 30 -12.05 18.92 9.84
N ASN A 31 -12.82 17.99 9.28
CA ASN A 31 -13.88 17.27 10.01
C ASN A 31 -13.42 15.91 10.60
N PHE A 32 -12.19 15.50 10.33
CA PHE A 32 -11.56 14.32 10.90
C PHE A 32 -10.04 14.49 10.96
N LYS A 33 -9.35 13.60 11.66
CA LYS A 33 -7.89 13.52 11.65
C LYS A 33 -7.47 12.20 11.02
N LEU A 34 -6.41 12.23 10.23
CA LEU A 34 -5.70 11.04 9.79
C LEU A 34 -4.47 10.84 10.67
N HIS A 35 -4.38 9.69 11.31
CA HIS A 35 -3.17 9.23 11.98
C HIS A 35 -2.53 8.18 11.08
N THR A 36 -1.28 8.42 10.67
CA THR A 36 -0.45 7.48 9.92
C THR A 36 0.54 6.83 10.87
N TYR A 37 0.51 5.52 11.00
CA TYR A 37 1.48 4.74 11.71
C TYR A 37 2.44 4.10 10.73
N TYR A 38 3.71 4.46 10.82
CA TYR A 38 4.80 3.84 10.08
C TYR A 38 5.41 2.76 10.96
N THR A 39 5.30 1.51 10.55
CA THR A 39 5.65 0.35 11.38
C THR A 39 7.14 0.19 11.64
N ASN A 40 7.99 0.75 10.78
CA ASN A 40 9.44 0.54 10.79
C ASN A 40 9.84 -0.96 10.75
N ASP A 41 8.97 -1.80 10.21
CA ASP A 41 9.23 -3.20 9.99
C ASP A 41 9.97 -3.46 8.66
N PRO A 42 10.44 -4.70 8.41
CA PRO A 42 11.16 -5.03 7.18
C PRO A 42 10.32 -4.90 5.89
N MET A 43 8.98 -4.83 5.98
CA MET A 43 8.07 -4.71 4.86
C MET A 43 7.82 -3.23 4.50
N GLY A 44 8.18 -2.29 5.40
CA GLY A 44 7.93 -0.87 5.21
C GLY A 44 6.44 -0.53 5.22
N ASP A 45 5.68 -1.25 6.05
CA ASP A 45 4.23 -1.10 6.14
C ASP A 45 3.82 0.21 6.80
N ALA A 46 2.64 0.67 6.45
CA ALA A 46 1.94 1.75 7.14
C ALA A 46 0.49 1.36 7.38
N ALA A 47 -0.04 1.81 8.50
CA ALA A 47 -1.42 1.62 8.92
C ALA A 47 -2.06 2.96 9.27
N PHE A 48 -3.38 3.04 9.21
CA PHE A 48 -4.04 4.33 9.37
C PHE A 48 -5.20 4.25 10.36
N ILE A 49 -5.41 5.38 11.08
CA ILE A 49 -6.60 5.62 11.87
C ILE A 49 -7.24 6.91 11.35
N VAL A 50 -8.50 6.83 10.98
CA VAL A 50 -9.35 8.00 10.73
C VAL A 50 -10.11 8.29 12.01
N GLU A 51 -9.77 9.39 12.67
CA GLU A 51 -10.37 9.83 13.92
C GLU A 51 -11.43 10.89 13.65
N THR A 52 -12.66 10.64 14.11
CA THR A 52 -13.73 11.62 14.15
C THR A 52 -14.05 12.03 15.59
N ALA A 53 -15.00 12.95 15.79
CA ALA A 53 -15.47 13.30 17.13
C ALA A 53 -16.04 12.07 17.88
N ASN A 54 -16.64 11.10 17.17
CA ASN A 54 -17.48 10.06 17.75
C ASN A 54 -16.87 8.64 17.68
N GLY A 55 -15.84 8.40 16.90
CA GLY A 55 -15.26 7.07 16.74
C GLY A 55 -14.05 7.04 15.83
N LEU A 56 -13.51 5.84 15.66
CA LEU A 56 -12.31 5.53 14.87
C LEU A 56 -12.64 4.55 13.75
N VAL A 57 -11.98 4.69 12.61
CA VAL A 57 -11.90 3.66 11.58
C VAL A 57 -10.43 3.34 11.35
N THR A 58 -10.06 2.05 11.44
CA THR A 58 -8.70 1.61 11.10
C THR A 58 -8.64 1.12 9.66
N ILE A 59 -7.51 1.32 9.00
CA ILE A 59 -7.29 0.87 7.62
C ILE A 59 -5.95 0.13 7.57
N ASP A 60 -5.98 -1.11 7.10
CA ASP A 60 -4.80 -1.97 6.91
C ASP A 60 -3.89 -2.00 8.15
N ALA A 61 -4.47 -2.30 9.31
CA ALA A 61 -3.75 -2.36 10.57
C ALA A 61 -2.58 -3.37 10.51
N PRO A 62 -1.53 -3.20 11.35
CA PRO A 62 -0.31 -3.99 11.26
C PRO A 62 -0.52 -5.50 11.40
N LEU A 63 0.33 -6.28 10.71
CA LEU A 63 0.33 -7.75 10.75
C LEU A 63 1.20 -8.34 11.86
N LEU A 64 2.22 -7.60 12.33
CA LEU A 64 3.13 -8.08 13.38
C LEU A 64 2.64 -7.66 14.76
N LYS A 65 2.74 -8.57 15.74
CA LYS A 65 2.21 -8.38 17.10
C LYS A 65 2.76 -7.14 17.78
N ASP A 66 4.07 -6.91 17.70
CA ASP A 66 4.71 -5.76 18.35
C ASP A 66 4.17 -4.44 17.76
N ASN A 67 4.05 -4.36 16.42
CA ASN A 67 3.46 -3.20 15.75
C ASN A 67 1.98 -3.04 16.06
N TRP A 68 1.23 -4.15 16.12
CA TRP A 68 -0.17 -4.12 16.51
C TRP A 68 -0.35 -3.64 17.96
N GLU A 69 0.50 -4.06 18.88
CA GLU A 69 0.46 -3.60 20.27
C GLU A 69 0.66 -2.09 20.36
N GLU A 70 1.68 -1.53 19.68
CA GLU A 70 1.88 -0.08 19.60
C GLU A 70 0.67 0.64 18.99
N PHE A 71 0.19 0.15 17.85
CA PHE A 71 -0.94 0.74 17.12
C PHE A 71 -2.23 0.70 17.95
N SER A 72 -2.54 -0.45 18.57
CA SER A 72 -3.75 -0.61 19.38
C SER A 72 -3.69 0.15 20.71
N ASN A 73 -2.50 0.28 21.32
CA ASN A 73 -2.30 1.14 22.49
C ASN A 73 -2.58 2.59 22.15
N TYR A 74 -1.99 3.10 21.05
CA TYR A 74 -2.24 4.44 20.58
C TYR A 74 -3.71 4.69 20.28
N ALA A 75 -4.39 3.77 19.58
CA ALA A 75 -5.82 3.87 19.31
C ALA A 75 -6.65 3.96 20.61
N ARG A 76 -6.29 3.22 21.66
CA ARG A 76 -6.95 3.28 22.98
C ARG A 76 -6.74 4.63 23.69
N GLU A 77 -5.58 5.25 23.53
CA GLU A 77 -5.29 6.59 24.09
C GLU A 77 -6.15 7.70 23.47
N LEU A 78 -6.73 7.47 22.29
CA LEU A 78 -7.71 8.38 21.70
C LEU A 78 -9.08 8.35 22.41
N HIS A 79 -9.30 7.40 23.35
CA HIS A 79 -10.53 7.26 24.15
C HIS A 79 -11.81 7.15 23.33
N LYS A 80 -11.75 6.55 22.16
CA LYS A 80 -12.87 6.32 21.24
C LYS A 80 -12.93 4.86 20.83
N HIS A 81 -14.12 4.37 20.50
CA HIS A 81 -14.26 3.01 19.96
C HIS A 81 -13.89 2.95 18.49
N ILE A 82 -13.45 1.77 18.06
CA ILE A 82 -13.22 1.47 16.65
C ILE A 82 -14.54 0.97 16.08
N ASP A 83 -15.12 1.73 15.14
CA ASP A 83 -16.38 1.39 14.47
C ASP A 83 -16.16 0.28 13.45
N TYR A 84 -15.11 0.44 12.64
CA TYR A 84 -14.78 -0.47 11.55
C TYR A 84 -13.27 -0.69 11.42
N ASN A 85 -12.90 -1.92 11.07
CA ASN A 85 -11.62 -2.23 10.44
C ASN A 85 -11.84 -2.31 8.92
N ILE A 86 -11.20 -1.46 8.15
CA ILE A 86 -11.15 -1.61 6.69
C ILE A 86 -9.90 -2.41 6.36
N ILE A 87 -10.09 -3.61 5.83
CA ILE A 87 -9.02 -4.49 5.36
C ILE A 87 -9.01 -4.43 3.84
N ASN A 88 -8.13 -3.60 3.29
CA ASN A 88 -7.97 -3.44 1.86
C ASN A 88 -6.84 -4.34 1.33
N PHE A 89 -5.70 -4.39 2.06
CA PHE A 89 -4.52 -5.16 1.66
C PHE A 89 -3.90 -5.96 2.80
N HIS A 90 -3.88 -5.44 4.03
CA HIS A 90 -3.27 -6.10 5.20
C HIS A 90 -4.32 -6.56 6.21
N GLU A 91 -4.21 -7.81 6.65
CA GLU A 91 -5.21 -8.46 7.50
C GLU A 91 -5.04 -8.22 9.02
N GLY A 92 -4.63 -7.02 9.42
CA GLY A 92 -4.66 -6.62 10.83
C GLY A 92 -6.00 -5.99 11.23
N GLY A 93 -6.23 -5.82 12.54
CA GLY A 93 -7.40 -5.08 13.03
C GLY A 93 -7.88 -5.51 14.42
N ASP A 94 -8.74 -4.69 15.05
CA ASP A 94 -9.40 -5.02 16.30
C ASP A 94 -10.41 -6.17 16.07
N PRO A 95 -10.26 -7.33 16.73
CA PRO A 95 -11.19 -8.46 16.54
C PRO A 95 -12.63 -8.15 17.01
N LYS A 96 -12.85 -7.06 17.77
CA LYS A 96 -14.18 -6.65 18.23
C LYS A 96 -14.91 -5.71 17.27
N ALA A 97 -14.18 -5.05 16.39
CA ALA A 97 -14.78 -4.13 15.42
C ALA A 97 -15.29 -4.88 14.18
N ALA A 98 -16.34 -4.36 13.56
CA ALA A 98 -16.82 -4.91 12.29
C ALA A 98 -15.78 -4.74 11.19
N THR A 99 -15.54 -5.79 10.42
CA THR A 99 -14.57 -5.79 9.32
C THR A 99 -15.24 -5.49 8.00
N MET A 100 -14.72 -4.49 7.26
CA MET A 100 -15.14 -4.11 5.92
C MET A 100 -14.03 -4.45 4.93
N ARG A 101 -14.39 -5.06 3.79
CA ARG A 101 -13.46 -5.43 2.74
C ARG A 101 -13.97 -4.97 1.38
N PRO A 102 -13.10 -4.67 0.41
CA PRO A 102 -13.52 -4.50 -0.98
C PRO A 102 -14.13 -5.78 -1.55
N GLU A 103 -15.00 -5.62 -2.53
CA GLU A 103 -15.62 -6.70 -3.30
C GLU A 103 -14.58 -7.72 -3.79
N GLY A 104 -14.83 -9.01 -3.54
CA GLY A 104 -13.97 -10.13 -3.92
C GLY A 104 -12.75 -10.34 -3.04
N MET A 105 -12.47 -9.45 -2.08
CA MET A 105 -11.26 -9.50 -1.26
C MET A 105 -11.29 -10.70 -0.29
N THR A 106 -12.44 -11.06 0.25
CA THR A 106 -12.57 -12.22 1.15
C THR A 106 -12.11 -13.50 0.44
N LYS A 107 -12.55 -13.69 -0.79
CA LYS A 107 -12.15 -14.86 -1.60
C LYS A 107 -10.65 -14.79 -1.94
N PHE A 108 -10.17 -13.64 -2.39
CA PHE A 108 -8.75 -13.46 -2.74
C PHE A 108 -7.82 -13.77 -1.56
N MET A 109 -8.15 -13.28 -0.37
CA MET A 109 -7.33 -13.48 0.83
C MET A 109 -7.37 -14.91 1.37
N SER A 110 -8.41 -15.68 1.06
CA SER A 110 -8.56 -17.08 1.52
C SER A 110 -7.95 -18.12 0.58
N GLU A 111 -7.54 -17.75 -0.62
CA GLU A 111 -7.16 -18.68 -1.67
C GLU A 111 -5.85 -18.26 -2.37
N GLY A 112 -5.24 -19.23 -3.08
CA GLY A 112 -4.24 -18.99 -4.11
C GLY A 112 -2.96 -18.31 -3.64
N MET A 113 -2.62 -17.20 -4.30
CA MET A 113 -1.34 -16.52 -4.10
C MET A 113 -1.28 -15.82 -2.73
N TYR A 114 -2.34 -15.16 -2.31
CA TYR A 114 -2.36 -14.44 -1.03
C TYR A 114 -2.22 -15.41 0.15
N ASP A 115 -3.01 -16.48 0.17
CA ASP A 115 -2.91 -17.51 1.21
C ASP A 115 -1.52 -18.15 1.26
N SER A 116 -0.92 -18.42 0.11
CA SER A 116 0.45 -18.94 0.02
C SER A 116 1.49 -17.93 0.55
N MET A 117 1.30 -16.65 0.27
CA MET A 117 2.15 -15.56 0.77
C MET A 117 2.04 -15.46 2.30
N MET A 118 0.83 -15.49 2.85
CA MET A 118 0.59 -15.44 4.31
C MET A 118 1.17 -16.66 5.02
N LYS A 119 1.09 -17.86 4.42
CA LYS A 119 1.78 -19.05 4.95
C LYS A 119 3.30 -18.90 4.95
N GLY A 120 3.86 -18.26 3.92
CA GLY A 120 5.28 -17.90 3.88
C GLY A 120 5.66 -16.90 4.97
N PHE A 121 4.85 -15.88 5.22
CA PHE A 121 5.06 -14.96 6.33
C PHE A 121 4.98 -15.67 7.68
N GLN A 122 3.99 -16.56 7.87
CA GLN A 122 3.88 -17.36 9.09
C GLN A 122 5.12 -18.24 9.32
N GLN A 123 5.69 -18.82 8.26
CA GLN A 123 6.94 -19.60 8.37
C GLN A 123 8.14 -18.74 8.76
N ASN A 124 8.20 -17.50 8.25
CA ASN A 124 9.34 -16.60 8.48
C ASN A 124 9.25 -15.85 9.82
N PHE A 125 8.06 -15.40 10.20
CA PHE A 125 7.84 -14.56 11.39
C PHE A 125 7.28 -15.35 12.59
N GLY A 126 6.70 -16.54 12.33
CA GLY A 126 6.21 -17.44 13.39
C GLY A 126 5.25 -16.74 14.36
N ASP A 127 5.56 -16.86 15.65
CA ASP A 127 4.76 -16.30 16.73
C ASP A 127 4.67 -14.76 16.75
N LYS A 128 5.48 -14.07 15.94
CA LYS A 128 5.43 -12.62 15.82
C LYS A 128 4.25 -12.13 14.98
N MET A 129 3.63 -12.99 14.19
CA MET A 129 2.44 -12.60 13.41
C MET A 129 1.17 -12.61 14.26
N LEU A 130 0.26 -11.69 13.94
CA LEU A 130 -1.12 -11.75 14.43
C LEU A 130 -1.86 -12.94 13.82
N ASP A 131 -2.81 -13.46 14.59
CA ASP A 131 -3.82 -14.35 14.02
C ASP A 131 -4.70 -13.56 13.04
N ARG A 132 -5.07 -14.21 11.95
CA ARG A 132 -5.95 -13.59 10.96
C ARG A 132 -7.32 -13.31 11.58
N PRO A 133 -7.94 -12.14 11.31
CA PRO A 133 -9.28 -11.85 11.80
C PRO A 133 -10.28 -12.95 11.37
N SER A 134 -10.93 -13.56 12.34
CA SER A 134 -11.89 -14.66 12.13
C SER A 134 -13.35 -14.22 12.26
N GLY A 135 -13.59 -12.94 12.59
CA GLY A 135 -14.93 -12.37 12.73
C GLY A 135 -15.65 -12.17 11.39
N PRO A 136 -16.96 -11.91 11.43
CA PRO A 136 -17.73 -11.61 10.23
C PRO A 136 -17.19 -10.39 9.52
N SER A 137 -17.12 -10.47 8.20
CA SER A 137 -16.74 -9.35 7.34
C SER A 137 -17.86 -9.03 6.34
N THR A 138 -17.99 -7.75 6.01
CA THR A 138 -18.90 -7.26 4.98
C THR A 138 -18.08 -6.79 3.78
N GLU A 139 -18.42 -7.25 2.59
CA GLU A 139 -17.82 -6.73 1.35
C GLU A 139 -18.59 -5.51 0.87
N ILE A 140 -17.83 -4.44 0.55
CA ILE A 140 -18.32 -3.22 -0.06
C ILE A 140 -18.05 -3.30 -1.56
N LYS A 141 -19.10 -3.15 -2.38
CA LYS A 141 -18.97 -3.23 -3.84
C LYS A 141 -18.23 -2.01 -4.38
N PHE A 142 -17.54 -2.22 -5.50
CA PHE A 142 -16.93 -1.11 -6.20
C PHE A 142 -18.01 -0.12 -6.67
N GLY A 143 -17.77 1.17 -6.42
CA GLY A 143 -18.71 2.26 -6.63
C GLY A 143 -19.56 2.61 -5.40
N GLU A 144 -19.65 1.72 -4.40
CA GLU A 144 -20.37 1.99 -3.15
C GLU A 144 -19.55 2.85 -2.18
N THR A 145 -20.25 3.46 -1.26
CA THR A 145 -19.68 4.35 -0.23
C THR A 145 -20.14 3.90 1.16
N LEU A 146 -19.17 3.60 2.03
CA LEU A 146 -19.38 3.45 3.46
C LEU A 146 -19.37 4.85 4.09
N ASN A 147 -20.26 5.10 5.05
CA ASN A 147 -20.22 6.31 5.87
C ASN A 147 -20.01 5.92 7.32
N SER A 148 -19.01 6.53 7.98
CA SER A 148 -18.79 6.41 9.42
C SER A 148 -18.60 7.80 10.02
N ASN A 149 -19.50 8.18 10.93
CA ASN A 149 -19.44 9.42 11.69
C ASN A 149 -19.23 10.69 10.82
N GLY A 150 -19.87 10.72 9.64
CA GLY A 150 -19.79 11.84 8.71
C GLY A 150 -18.57 11.85 7.80
N VAL A 151 -17.72 10.83 7.85
CA VAL A 151 -16.65 10.59 6.88
C VAL A 151 -17.08 9.52 5.90
N THR A 152 -16.94 9.79 4.61
CA THR A 152 -17.25 8.87 3.51
C THR A 152 -16.01 8.09 3.10
N TYR A 153 -16.20 6.81 2.78
CA TYR A 153 -15.19 5.90 2.23
C TYR A 153 -15.76 5.33 0.93
N LYS A 154 -15.38 5.90 -0.20
CA LYS A 154 -15.83 5.42 -1.52
C LYS A 154 -14.86 4.38 -2.04
N PHE A 155 -15.34 3.18 -2.34
CA PHE A 155 -14.56 2.08 -2.84
C PHE A 155 -14.57 2.07 -4.37
N GLU A 156 -13.44 2.33 -4.99
CA GLU A 156 -13.25 2.27 -6.43
C GLU A 156 -12.36 1.07 -6.77
N GLN A 157 -12.58 0.44 -7.92
CA GLN A 157 -11.74 -0.68 -8.34
C GLN A 157 -10.29 -0.21 -8.53
N ALA A 158 -9.34 -0.90 -7.90
CA ALA A 158 -7.93 -0.64 -8.10
C ALA A 158 -7.51 -0.89 -9.55
N PRO A 159 -6.42 -0.24 -10.03
CA PRO A 159 -5.91 -0.46 -11.38
C PRO A 159 -5.62 -1.93 -11.69
N ALA A 160 -5.85 -2.34 -12.93
CA ALA A 160 -5.59 -3.70 -13.37
C ALA A 160 -4.09 -4.05 -13.30
N GLY A 161 -3.78 -5.31 -12.97
CA GLY A 161 -2.42 -5.85 -12.96
C GLY A 161 -1.65 -5.70 -11.65
N GLY A 162 -2.24 -5.02 -10.64
CA GLY A 162 -1.75 -4.98 -9.27
C GLY A 162 -2.39 -6.04 -8.38
N PHE A 163 -2.17 -5.94 -7.07
CA PHE A 163 -2.96 -6.67 -6.09
C PHE A 163 -4.43 -6.26 -6.23
N PRO A 164 -5.38 -7.21 -6.23
CA PRO A 164 -6.79 -6.87 -6.14
C PRO A 164 -7.05 -6.13 -4.84
N GLY A 165 -7.99 -5.21 -4.88
CA GLY A 165 -8.32 -4.35 -3.76
C GLY A 165 -9.06 -3.13 -4.27
N ALA A 166 -9.23 -2.13 -3.44
CA ALA A 166 -9.84 -0.87 -3.81
C ALA A 166 -8.84 0.28 -3.79
N THR A 167 -9.05 1.25 -4.64
CA THR A 167 -8.70 2.63 -4.35
C THR A 167 -9.81 3.18 -3.46
N ILE A 168 -9.48 3.67 -2.26
CA ILE A 168 -10.49 4.21 -1.33
C ILE A 168 -10.32 5.72 -1.25
N ILE A 169 -11.39 6.45 -1.59
CA ILE A 169 -11.44 7.91 -1.41
C ILE A 169 -12.08 8.19 -0.06
N ILE A 170 -11.34 8.83 0.83
CA ILE A 170 -11.74 9.08 2.22
C ILE A 170 -12.03 10.57 2.39
N GLY A 171 -13.27 10.89 2.75
CA GLY A 171 -13.72 12.26 3.01
C GLY A 171 -13.50 13.21 1.84
N GLU A 172 -13.44 12.68 0.60
CA GLU A 172 -13.15 13.44 -0.64
C GLU A 172 -11.75 14.12 -0.66
N LYS A 173 -10.90 13.85 0.34
CA LYS A 173 -9.60 14.52 0.55
C LYS A 173 -8.41 13.60 0.44
N ILE A 174 -8.59 12.32 0.75
CA ILE A 174 -7.51 11.35 0.83
C ILE A 174 -7.76 10.23 -0.18
N ARG A 175 -6.73 9.86 -0.92
CA ARG A 175 -6.75 8.69 -1.80
C ARG A 175 -5.84 7.60 -1.23
N HIS A 176 -6.43 6.47 -0.84
CA HIS A 176 -5.71 5.30 -0.34
C HIS A 176 -5.55 4.25 -1.42
N THR A 177 -4.34 3.71 -1.56
CA THR A 177 -3.95 2.62 -2.48
C THR A 177 -3.02 1.64 -1.77
N HIS A 178 -2.67 0.51 -2.40
CA HIS A 178 -1.76 -0.47 -1.80
C HIS A 178 -0.37 0.13 -1.52
N SER A 179 0.21 0.82 -2.51
CA SER A 179 1.47 1.52 -2.32
C SER A 179 1.27 3.00 -2.55
N ALA A 180 1.74 3.83 -1.63
CA ALA A 180 1.79 5.27 -1.85
C ALA A 180 2.71 5.60 -3.03
N PRO A 181 2.43 6.67 -3.77
CA PRO A 181 3.42 7.26 -4.67
C PRO A 181 4.74 7.52 -3.93
N ASN A 182 5.86 7.36 -4.63
CA ASN A 182 7.18 7.50 -4.01
C ASN A 182 8.21 8.08 -4.98
N GLU A 183 9.36 8.45 -4.45
CA GLU A 183 10.45 9.03 -5.22
C GLU A 183 11.60 8.06 -5.54
N ALA A 184 11.42 6.76 -5.30
CA ALA A 184 12.40 5.74 -5.67
C ALA A 184 12.30 5.35 -7.16
N HIS A 185 13.32 4.64 -7.66
CA HIS A 185 13.22 3.96 -8.95
C HIS A 185 12.14 2.89 -8.96
N ILE A 186 11.63 2.58 -10.16
CA ILE A 186 10.72 1.44 -10.36
C ILE A 186 11.34 0.14 -9.87
N THR A 187 10.49 -0.74 -9.36
CA THR A 187 10.85 -2.08 -8.90
C THR A 187 10.14 -3.14 -9.76
N GLY A 188 10.53 -4.39 -9.63
CA GLY A 188 9.83 -5.50 -10.30
C GLY A 188 8.37 -5.66 -9.84
N MET A 189 8.01 -5.12 -8.68
CA MET A 189 6.62 -5.09 -8.20
C MET A 189 5.83 -3.94 -8.83
N SER A 190 6.41 -2.74 -8.88
CA SER A 190 5.72 -1.56 -9.43
C SER A 190 5.68 -1.54 -10.96
N ALA A 191 6.63 -2.19 -11.63
CA ALA A 191 6.72 -2.28 -13.09
C ALA A 191 7.15 -3.70 -13.53
N PRO A 192 6.28 -4.71 -13.37
CA PRO A 192 6.59 -6.09 -13.76
C PRO A 192 6.74 -6.28 -15.28
N ASN A 193 6.20 -5.39 -16.07
CA ASN A 193 6.30 -5.33 -17.52
C ASN A 193 6.00 -3.92 -18.04
N ALA A 194 6.22 -3.68 -19.33
CA ALA A 194 6.02 -2.35 -19.93
C ALA A 194 4.56 -1.86 -19.84
N ALA A 195 3.56 -2.73 -19.99
CA ALA A 195 2.16 -2.35 -19.88
C ALA A 195 1.79 -1.86 -18.45
N ALA A 196 2.44 -2.37 -17.42
CA ALA A 196 2.22 -1.90 -16.05
C ALA A 196 2.69 -0.45 -15.83
N VAL A 197 3.67 0.02 -16.60
CA VAL A 197 4.09 1.43 -16.59
C VAL A 197 2.98 2.33 -17.10
N ASP A 198 2.31 1.94 -18.19
CA ASP A 198 1.17 2.70 -18.76
C ASP A 198 0.00 2.76 -17.78
N VAL A 199 -0.33 1.63 -17.14
CA VAL A 199 -1.38 1.55 -16.10
C VAL A 199 -1.04 2.46 -14.91
N ALA A 200 0.21 2.48 -14.46
CA ALA A 200 0.65 3.32 -13.35
C ALA A 200 0.59 4.82 -13.70
N ILE A 201 0.93 5.20 -14.95
CA ILE A 201 0.77 6.57 -15.45
C ILE A 201 -0.70 6.99 -15.42
N ASP A 202 -1.59 6.18 -15.96
CA ASP A 202 -3.03 6.45 -15.96
C ASP A 202 -3.59 6.59 -14.54
N ASP A 203 -3.12 5.76 -13.61
CA ASP A 203 -3.55 5.81 -12.21
C ASP A 203 -3.08 7.09 -11.50
N LEU A 204 -1.83 7.52 -11.72
CA LEU A 204 -1.33 8.79 -11.16
C LEU A 204 -2.05 10.00 -11.77
N GLN A 205 -2.42 9.97 -13.05
CA GLN A 205 -3.23 11.02 -13.67
C GLN A 205 -4.62 11.09 -13.04
N LYS A 206 -5.27 9.94 -12.79
CA LYS A 206 -6.53 9.88 -12.04
C LYS A 206 -6.37 10.39 -10.61
N ALA A 207 -5.27 10.04 -9.95
CA ALA A 207 -4.95 10.53 -8.62
C ALA A 207 -4.89 12.07 -8.59
N LEU A 208 -4.19 12.69 -9.53
CA LEU A 208 -4.10 14.16 -9.64
C LEU A 208 -5.44 14.82 -10.00
N ALA A 209 -6.29 14.13 -10.78
CA ALA A 209 -7.61 14.61 -11.16
C ALA A 209 -8.68 14.40 -10.09
N SER A 210 -8.43 13.58 -9.05
CA SER A 210 -9.41 13.22 -8.03
C SER A 210 -9.82 14.37 -7.10
N GLY A 211 -9.04 15.46 -7.05
CA GLY A 211 -9.22 16.54 -6.09
C GLY A 211 -8.64 16.22 -4.71
N CYS A 212 -8.13 15.01 -4.47
CA CYS A 212 -7.49 14.66 -3.20
C CYS A 212 -6.21 15.47 -2.97
N GLU A 213 -5.97 15.82 -1.73
CA GLU A 213 -4.79 16.58 -1.30
C GLU A 213 -3.73 15.74 -0.59
N LEU A 214 -4.12 14.50 -0.19
CA LEU A 214 -3.25 13.53 0.46
C LEU A 214 -3.39 12.16 -0.21
N PHE A 215 -2.26 11.50 -0.41
CA PHE A 215 -2.19 10.18 -1.05
C PHE A 215 -1.50 9.24 -0.07
N ILE A 216 -2.18 8.15 0.30
CA ILE A 216 -1.69 7.21 1.30
C ILE A 216 -1.64 5.80 0.74
N GLY A 217 -0.74 4.99 1.28
CA GLY A 217 -0.62 3.58 0.91
C GLY A 217 -0.16 2.72 2.06
N SER A 218 -0.63 1.50 2.09
CA SER A 218 -0.26 0.50 3.10
C SER A 218 1.23 0.15 3.06
N HIS A 219 1.90 0.47 1.93
CA HIS A 219 3.35 0.64 1.84
C HIS A 219 3.68 2.09 1.49
N GLY A 220 4.66 2.68 2.19
CA GLY A 220 5.16 4.03 1.93
C GLY A 220 4.45 5.15 2.71
N GLY A 221 3.30 4.86 3.35
CA GLY A 221 2.63 5.81 4.24
C GLY A 221 1.91 6.95 3.52
N ALA A 222 2.10 8.20 3.95
CA ALA A 222 1.37 9.36 3.47
C ALA A 222 2.27 10.34 2.71
N VAL A 223 1.83 10.79 1.53
CA VAL A 223 2.56 11.73 0.67
C VAL A 223 1.61 12.81 0.13
N ASN A 224 2.20 13.94 -0.24
CA ASN A 224 1.48 15.07 -0.82
C ASN A 224 1.42 14.99 -2.35
N LYS A 225 0.70 15.93 -2.97
CA LYS A 225 0.51 16.02 -4.42
C LYS A 225 1.83 16.16 -5.19
N ALA A 226 2.84 16.86 -4.65
CA ALA A 226 4.12 17.03 -5.34
C ALA A 226 4.84 15.70 -5.58
N VAL A 227 4.76 14.75 -4.64
CA VAL A 227 5.33 13.40 -4.83
C VAL A 227 4.61 12.66 -5.96
N VAL A 228 3.28 12.80 -6.07
CA VAL A 228 2.49 12.22 -7.18
C VAL A 228 2.91 12.80 -8.53
N GLU A 229 3.07 14.12 -8.60
CA GLU A 229 3.51 14.83 -9.80
C GLU A 229 4.94 14.40 -10.22
N ASN A 230 5.87 14.32 -9.27
CA ASN A 230 7.23 13.86 -9.50
C ASN A 230 7.28 12.40 -9.99
N GLN A 231 6.48 11.52 -9.39
CA GLN A 231 6.40 10.12 -9.83
C GLN A 231 5.79 10.00 -11.23
N LEU A 232 4.77 10.79 -11.55
CA LEU A 232 4.17 10.82 -12.89
C LEU A 232 5.20 11.23 -13.95
N GLU A 233 5.95 12.30 -13.73
CA GLU A 233 7.02 12.75 -14.62
C GLU A 233 8.10 11.66 -14.80
N TYR A 234 8.49 11.03 -13.70
CA TYR A 234 9.43 9.93 -13.71
C TYR A 234 8.94 8.75 -14.57
N LEU A 235 7.69 8.29 -14.37
CA LEU A 235 7.14 7.18 -15.15
C LEU A 235 6.94 7.54 -16.63
N GLN A 236 6.60 8.77 -16.96
CA GLN A 236 6.55 9.26 -18.35
C GLN A 236 7.95 9.22 -18.99
N THR A 237 8.99 9.51 -18.21
CA THR A 237 10.37 9.37 -18.67
C THR A 237 10.75 7.90 -18.87
N VAL A 238 10.36 7.00 -17.95
CA VAL A 238 10.52 5.55 -18.11
C VAL A 238 9.85 5.09 -19.41
N GLN A 239 8.59 5.45 -19.62
CA GLN A 239 7.83 5.09 -20.84
C GLN A 239 8.52 5.59 -22.13
N ARG A 240 9.00 6.83 -22.13
CA ARG A 240 9.72 7.41 -23.26
C ARG A 240 11.02 6.68 -23.53
N LEU A 241 11.83 6.39 -22.50
CA LEU A 241 13.08 5.65 -22.64
C LEU A 241 12.88 4.22 -23.13
N LEU A 242 11.82 3.54 -22.66
CA LEU A 242 11.45 2.20 -23.18
C LEU A 242 11.20 2.19 -24.69
N LYS A 243 10.67 3.29 -25.25
CA LYS A 243 10.45 3.42 -26.71
C LYS A 243 11.73 3.81 -27.47
N GLN A 244 12.65 4.52 -26.83
CA GLN A 244 13.86 5.06 -27.47
C GLN A 244 15.03 4.07 -27.44
N GLU A 245 15.25 3.44 -26.30
CA GLU A 245 16.38 2.53 -26.10
C GLU A 245 16.06 1.13 -26.66
N LYS A 246 17.06 0.47 -27.21
CA LYS A 246 16.89 -0.84 -27.86
C LYS A 246 17.27 -2.01 -26.96
N THR A 247 17.96 -1.74 -25.87
CA THR A 247 18.43 -2.77 -24.95
C THR A 247 18.17 -2.36 -23.49
N ALA A 248 18.05 -3.37 -22.62
CA ALA A 248 17.91 -3.18 -21.19
C ALA A 248 19.06 -2.34 -20.59
N ASP A 249 20.30 -2.60 -21.03
CA ASP A 249 21.48 -1.89 -20.52
C ASP A 249 21.47 -0.40 -20.94
N ALA A 250 21.10 -0.10 -22.19
CA ALA A 250 20.99 1.28 -22.66
C ALA A 250 19.90 2.03 -21.91
N PHE A 251 18.75 1.39 -21.66
CA PHE A 251 17.67 1.95 -20.86
C PHE A 251 18.13 2.27 -19.42
N VAL A 252 18.80 1.32 -18.74
CA VAL A 252 19.33 1.54 -17.38
C VAL A 252 20.28 2.72 -17.34
N ALA A 253 21.24 2.78 -18.31
CA ALA A 253 22.20 3.87 -18.39
C ALA A 253 21.51 5.23 -18.61
N ALA A 254 20.52 5.28 -19.52
CA ALA A 254 19.77 6.50 -19.81
C ALA A 254 18.92 6.95 -18.61
N LEU A 255 18.29 6.01 -17.90
CA LEU A 255 17.46 6.31 -16.75
C LEU A 255 18.29 6.84 -15.56
N LYS A 256 19.43 6.20 -15.26
CA LYS A 256 20.40 6.71 -14.24
C LYS A 256 20.95 8.08 -14.57
N LYS A 257 21.21 8.35 -15.85
CA LYS A 257 21.65 9.67 -16.30
C LYS A 257 20.55 10.72 -16.13
N ALA A 258 19.29 10.37 -16.36
CA ALA A 258 18.15 11.30 -16.20
C ALA A 258 17.84 11.58 -14.72
N TYR A 259 18.08 10.62 -13.83
CA TYR A 259 17.76 10.70 -12.39
C TYR A 259 18.94 10.23 -11.54
N PRO A 260 20.05 10.99 -11.50
CA PRO A 260 21.25 10.59 -10.77
C PRO A 260 20.99 10.57 -9.25
N GLY A 261 21.43 9.49 -8.59
CA GLY A 261 21.32 9.35 -7.12
C GLY A 261 19.91 9.04 -6.60
N LYS A 262 18.95 8.77 -7.48
CA LYS A 262 17.61 8.31 -7.07
C LYS A 262 17.73 6.93 -6.42
N THR A 263 17.07 6.72 -5.28
CA THR A 263 17.13 5.47 -4.53
C THR A 263 16.59 4.27 -5.33
N GLY A 264 17.13 3.07 -5.12
CA GLY A 264 16.70 1.84 -5.79
C GLY A 264 17.43 1.55 -7.11
N GLU A 265 18.54 2.21 -7.43
CA GLU A 265 19.32 1.97 -8.65
C GLU A 265 19.78 0.51 -8.83
N ASP A 266 20.05 -0.19 -7.71
CA ASP A 266 20.53 -1.57 -7.75
C ASP A 266 19.50 -2.55 -8.31
N SER A 267 18.22 -2.23 -8.25
CA SER A 267 17.13 -3.05 -8.79
C SER A 267 16.93 -2.88 -10.30
N LEU A 268 17.41 -1.78 -10.89
CA LEU A 268 17.13 -1.41 -12.27
C LEU A 268 17.55 -2.46 -13.32
N PRO A 269 18.71 -3.16 -13.23
CA PRO A 269 19.06 -4.17 -14.21
C PRO A 269 18.04 -5.31 -14.27
N GLN A 270 17.55 -5.76 -13.10
CA GLN A 270 16.53 -6.81 -13.04
C GLN A 270 15.18 -6.34 -13.56
N VAL A 271 14.79 -5.11 -13.23
CA VAL A 271 13.55 -4.48 -13.74
C VAL A 271 13.62 -4.34 -15.25
N ALA A 272 14.71 -3.78 -15.79
CA ALA A 272 14.91 -3.60 -17.21
C ALA A 272 14.84 -4.94 -17.97
N ALA A 273 15.46 -6.01 -17.45
CA ALA A 273 15.37 -7.35 -18.04
C ALA A 273 13.92 -7.87 -18.14
N ASN A 274 12.99 -7.42 -17.29
CA ASN A 274 11.58 -7.77 -17.39
C ASN A 274 10.81 -6.86 -18.38
N LEU A 275 11.18 -5.58 -18.46
CA LEU A 275 10.54 -4.61 -19.35
C LEU A 275 10.85 -4.86 -20.85
N TYR A 276 11.96 -5.55 -21.14
CA TYR A 276 12.41 -5.87 -22.53
C TYR A 276 12.14 -7.33 -22.94
N LYS A 277 11.31 -8.07 -22.22
CA LYS A 277 10.80 -9.41 -22.61
C LYS A 277 9.60 -9.29 -23.54
#